data_9fbd2b257de526e0fb92e8976a45d08f
#
_entry.id   9fbd2b257de526e0fb92e8976a45d08f
#
_cell.length_a   1.000
_cell.length_b   1.000
_cell.length_c   1.000
_cell.angle_alpha   90.00
_cell.angle_beta   90.00
_cell.angle_gamma   90.00
#
_symmetry.space_group_name_H-M   'P 1'
#
loop_
_entity.id
_entity.type
_entity.pdbx_description
1 polymer ?
#
loop_
_entity_poly.entity_id
_entity_poly.type
_entity_poly.pdbx_seq_one_letter_code
_entity_poly.pdbx_strand_id
1 'polypeptide(L)'
;MDSFKKEQELKKKASLEVFGWYTDLAEPIDAEQGILNMHTVGVEQTYKHKDFQIVIYMPPNVAHMLFTMLVDRVKSGETIEVNKKYDDVLEDYDVYFVERAENGRNVLRMILPDKEGNFPEDEGYNPAFCNQLYEVLLH
;
A
#
# COMPACT_ATOMS: atom_id res chain seq x y z
N MET A 1 -23.79 -14.01 -2.76
CA MET A 1 -22.46 -13.79 -3.36
C MET A 1 -22.46 -12.64 -4.34
N ASP A 2 -23.33 -12.69 -5.32
CA ASP A 2 -23.39 -11.63 -6.33
C ASP A 2 -23.76 -10.27 -5.74
N SER A 3 -24.65 -10.24 -4.73
CA SER A 3 -25.03 -8.98 -4.09
C SER A 3 -23.88 -8.36 -3.30
N PHE A 4 -23.03 -9.18 -2.69
CA PHE A 4 -21.86 -8.69 -1.98
C PHE A 4 -20.85 -8.07 -2.96
N LYS A 5 -20.58 -8.74 -4.07
CA LYS A 5 -19.68 -8.21 -5.12
C LYS A 5 -20.22 -6.92 -5.71
N LYS A 6 -21.53 -6.86 -5.99
CA LYS A 6 -22.16 -5.64 -6.52
C LYS A 6 -22.04 -4.49 -5.53
N GLU A 7 -22.22 -4.78 -4.25
CA GLU A 7 -22.11 -3.76 -3.21
C GLU A 7 -20.68 -3.21 -3.14
N GLN A 8 -19.68 -4.09 -3.23
CA GLN A 8 -18.27 -3.68 -3.23
C GLN A 8 -17.93 -2.84 -4.46
N GLU A 9 -18.42 -3.24 -5.63
CA GLU A 9 -18.20 -2.49 -6.87
C GLU A 9 -18.85 -1.10 -6.80
N LEU A 10 -20.04 -1.00 -6.22
CA LEU A 10 -20.71 0.28 -6.04
C LEU A 10 -19.95 1.18 -5.08
N LYS A 11 -19.41 0.62 -4.01
CA LYS A 11 -18.58 1.38 -3.06
C LYS A 11 -17.32 1.90 -3.71
N LYS A 12 -16.64 1.09 -4.51
CA LYS A 12 -15.44 1.49 -5.24
C LYS A 12 -15.76 2.61 -6.22
N LYS A 13 -16.85 2.47 -6.97
CA LYS A 13 -17.28 3.48 -7.95
C LYS A 13 -17.62 4.79 -7.24
N ALA A 14 -18.34 4.73 -6.14
CA ALA A 14 -18.71 5.91 -5.37
C ALA A 14 -17.48 6.61 -4.82
N SER A 15 -16.53 5.84 -4.28
CA SER A 15 -15.28 6.39 -3.76
C SER A 15 -14.48 7.09 -4.86
N LEU A 16 -14.41 6.46 -6.05
CA LEU A 16 -13.70 7.03 -7.19
C LEU A 16 -14.34 8.35 -7.63
N GLU A 17 -15.69 8.43 -7.67
CA GLU A 17 -16.40 9.64 -8.04
C GLU A 17 -16.25 10.77 -7.03
N VAL A 18 -16.25 10.44 -5.74
CA VAL A 18 -16.20 11.44 -4.67
C VAL A 18 -14.78 11.84 -4.31
N PHE A 19 -13.90 10.86 -4.16
CA PHE A 19 -12.53 11.07 -3.67
C PHE A 19 -11.46 10.99 -4.75
N GLY A 20 -11.78 10.39 -5.90
CA GLY A 20 -10.82 10.20 -6.98
C GLY A 20 -9.94 8.96 -6.83
N TRP A 21 -10.16 8.16 -5.80
CA TRP A 21 -9.38 6.94 -5.56
C TRP A 21 -10.12 6.01 -4.60
N TYR A 22 -9.68 4.76 -4.59
CA TYR A 22 -10.15 3.78 -3.58
C TYR A 22 -9.03 2.79 -3.27
N THR A 23 -9.23 2.01 -2.19
CA THR A 23 -8.33 0.93 -1.80
C THR A 23 -8.85 -0.38 -2.37
N ASP A 24 -7.96 -1.15 -2.99
CA ASP A 24 -8.29 -2.47 -3.51
C ASP A 24 -7.46 -3.52 -2.79
N LEU A 25 -8.12 -4.61 -2.37
CA LEU A 25 -7.46 -5.75 -1.75
C LEU A 25 -7.24 -6.79 -2.84
N ALA A 26 -6.00 -6.91 -3.29
CA ALA A 26 -5.63 -7.93 -4.25
C ALA A 26 -5.59 -9.29 -3.55
N GLU A 27 -5.45 -10.36 -4.33
CA GLU A 27 -5.34 -11.70 -3.77
C GLU A 27 -4.15 -11.75 -2.82
N PRO A 28 -4.31 -12.25 -1.57
CA PRO A 28 -3.22 -12.24 -0.61
C PRO A 28 -2.06 -13.12 -1.07
N ILE A 29 -0.85 -12.70 -0.71
CA ILE A 29 0.36 -13.49 -0.98
C ILE A 29 0.28 -14.82 -0.22
N ASP A 30 -0.18 -14.77 1.02
CA ASP A 30 -0.35 -15.95 1.85
C ASP A 30 -1.54 -15.72 2.78
N ALA A 31 -2.70 -16.24 2.37
CA ALA A 31 -3.94 -16.04 3.12
C ALA A 31 -3.88 -16.69 4.52
N GLU A 32 -3.17 -17.79 4.66
CA GLU A 32 -3.06 -18.49 5.95
C GLU A 32 -2.27 -17.66 6.96
N GLN A 33 -1.28 -16.93 6.51
CA GLN A 33 -0.47 -16.08 7.38
C GLN A 33 -1.00 -14.65 7.48
N GLY A 34 -2.07 -14.34 6.76
CA GLY A 34 -2.68 -13.02 6.82
C GLY A 34 -1.88 -11.93 6.12
N ILE A 35 -1.03 -12.29 5.17
CA ILE A 35 -0.21 -11.35 4.44
C ILE A 35 -1.04 -10.69 3.35
N LEU A 36 -1.27 -9.40 3.52
CA LEU A 36 -2.08 -8.61 2.58
C LEU A 36 -1.27 -8.20 1.36
N ASN A 37 -2.00 -7.98 0.28
CA ASN A 37 -1.53 -7.21 -0.87
C ASN A 37 -2.61 -6.18 -1.17
N MET A 38 -2.44 -4.96 -0.67
CA MET A 38 -3.39 -3.88 -0.90
C MET A 38 -2.74 -2.77 -1.70
N HIS A 39 -3.53 -2.12 -2.54
CA HIS A 39 -3.06 -0.98 -3.30
C HIS A 39 -4.18 0.02 -3.51
N THR A 40 -3.80 1.25 -3.82
CA THR A 40 -4.76 2.28 -4.21
C THR A 40 -5.02 2.19 -5.70
N VAL A 41 -6.20 2.64 -6.12
CA VAL A 41 -6.58 2.76 -7.53
C VAL A 41 -7.13 4.17 -7.71
N GLY A 42 -6.67 4.87 -8.73
CA GLY A 42 -7.18 6.18 -9.10
C GLY A 42 -6.28 7.35 -8.71
N VAL A 43 -5.27 7.14 -7.87
CA VAL A 43 -4.37 8.23 -7.46
C VAL A 43 -3.62 8.78 -8.68
N GLU A 44 -3.14 7.91 -9.55
CA GLU A 44 -2.40 8.35 -10.75
C GLU A 44 -3.28 9.16 -11.70
N GLN A 45 -4.50 8.69 -11.95
CA GLN A 45 -5.42 9.40 -12.84
C GLN A 45 -5.87 10.74 -12.24
N THR A 46 -6.11 10.78 -10.94
CA THR A 46 -6.68 11.95 -10.29
C THR A 46 -5.65 13.00 -9.93
N TYR A 47 -4.49 12.57 -9.42
CA TYR A 47 -3.47 13.49 -8.90
C TYR A 47 -2.17 13.47 -9.67
N LYS A 48 -2.05 12.64 -10.69
CA LYS A 48 -0.82 12.46 -11.49
C LYS A 48 0.36 12.03 -10.66
N HIS A 49 0.08 11.15 -9.71
CA HIS A 49 1.06 10.57 -8.80
C HIS A 49 0.86 9.06 -8.78
N LYS A 50 1.94 8.29 -8.73
CA LYS A 50 1.84 6.83 -8.68
C LYS A 50 0.96 6.38 -7.52
N ASP A 51 0.22 5.31 -7.75
CA ASP A 51 -0.55 4.67 -6.70
C ASP A 51 0.36 3.98 -5.69
N PHE A 52 -0.19 3.65 -4.52
CA PHE A 52 0.56 3.07 -3.41
C PHE A 52 0.19 1.61 -3.21
N GLN A 53 1.11 0.84 -2.64
CA GLN A 53 0.92 -0.57 -2.33
C GLN A 53 1.52 -0.90 -0.96
N ILE A 54 0.88 -1.83 -0.24
CA ILE A 54 1.39 -2.39 1.00
C ILE A 54 1.29 -3.92 0.88
N VAL A 55 2.40 -4.62 1.12
CA VAL A 55 2.45 -6.08 1.12
C VAL A 55 3.08 -6.52 2.44
N ILE A 56 2.24 -6.85 3.42
CA ILE A 56 2.71 -7.24 4.75
C ILE A 56 1.53 -7.80 5.55
N TYR A 57 1.83 -8.46 6.67
CA TYR A 57 0.83 -8.84 7.66
C TYR A 57 0.31 -7.57 8.36
N MET A 58 -0.93 -7.23 8.09
CA MET A 58 -1.54 -5.99 8.62
C MET A 58 -3.05 -6.06 8.46
N PRO A 59 -3.84 -5.56 9.42
CA PRO A 59 -5.29 -5.44 9.22
C PRO A 59 -5.61 -4.49 8.06
N PRO A 60 -6.59 -4.84 7.21
CA PRO A 60 -6.96 -4.00 6.06
C PRO A 60 -7.32 -2.56 6.41
N ASN A 61 -8.00 -2.34 7.54
CA ASN A 61 -8.38 -0.99 7.96
C ASN A 61 -7.15 -0.13 8.32
N VAL A 62 -6.10 -0.74 8.84
CA VAL A 62 -4.85 -0.02 9.14
C VAL A 62 -4.16 0.39 7.84
N ALA A 63 -4.10 -0.52 6.87
CA ALA A 63 -3.52 -0.22 5.56
C ALA A 63 -4.30 0.90 4.86
N HIS A 64 -5.63 0.86 4.92
CA HIS A 64 -6.45 1.91 4.33
C HIS A 64 -6.20 3.27 5.00
N MET A 65 -6.03 3.29 6.32
CA MET A 65 -5.71 4.52 7.04
C MET A 65 -4.39 5.11 6.58
N LEU A 66 -3.37 4.25 6.41
CA LEU A 66 -2.06 4.69 5.93
C LEU A 66 -2.15 5.25 4.51
N PHE A 67 -2.90 4.58 3.63
CA PHE A 67 -3.13 5.09 2.27
C PHE A 67 -3.82 6.45 2.30
N THR A 68 -4.81 6.62 3.17
CA THR A 68 -5.52 7.91 3.27
C THR A 68 -4.55 9.02 3.65
N MET A 69 -3.66 8.76 4.59
CA MET A 69 -2.63 9.74 4.99
C MET A 69 -1.71 10.09 3.81
N LEU A 70 -1.27 9.08 3.06
CA LEU A 70 -0.40 9.30 1.91
C LEU A 70 -1.09 10.07 0.79
N VAL A 71 -2.34 9.72 0.50
CA VAL A 71 -3.11 10.41 -0.54
C VAL A 71 -3.39 11.85 -0.13
N ASP A 72 -3.66 12.12 1.14
CA ASP A 72 -3.83 13.49 1.63
C ASP A 72 -2.59 14.34 1.40
N ARG A 73 -1.40 13.76 1.57
CA ARG A 73 -0.14 14.46 1.29
C ARG A 73 -0.01 14.77 -0.20
N VAL A 74 -0.37 13.82 -1.05
CA VAL A 74 -0.37 14.02 -2.51
C VAL A 74 -1.36 15.12 -2.91
N LYS A 75 -2.54 15.12 -2.32
CA LYS A 75 -3.57 16.16 -2.58
C LYS A 75 -3.06 17.55 -2.20
N SER A 76 -2.22 17.65 -1.18
CA SER A 76 -1.66 18.93 -0.76
C SER A 76 -0.49 19.39 -1.63
N GLY A 77 -0.10 18.59 -2.63
CA GLY A 77 0.96 18.95 -3.58
C GLY A 77 2.29 18.27 -3.33
N GLU A 78 2.37 17.40 -2.33
CA GLU A 78 3.60 16.68 -2.03
C GLU A 78 3.80 15.53 -3.00
N THR A 79 5.06 15.26 -3.37
CA THR A 79 5.43 14.07 -4.14
C THR A 79 6.15 13.11 -3.21
N ILE A 80 5.63 11.88 -3.12
CA ILE A 80 6.30 10.83 -2.34
C ILE A 80 7.40 10.23 -3.22
N GLU A 81 8.62 10.21 -2.71
CA GLU A 81 9.80 9.82 -3.46
C GLU A 81 10.35 8.47 -3.00
N VAL A 82 10.98 7.74 -3.94
CA VAL A 82 11.73 6.54 -3.61
C VAL A 82 13.09 6.91 -3.00
N ASN A 83 13.70 5.96 -2.32
CA ASN A 83 15.06 6.12 -1.74
C ASN A 83 15.16 7.24 -0.70
N LYS A 84 14.04 7.57 -0.08
CA LYS A 84 13.96 8.58 0.98
C LYS A 84 13.19 8.01 2.15
N LYS A 85 13.70 8.18 3.36
CA LYS A 85 13.01 7.75 4.57
C LYS A 85 12.08 8.86 5.05
N TYR A 86 10.90 8.47 5.47
CA TYR A 86 9.87 9.36 6.00
C TYR A 86 9.63 9.03 7.46
N ASP A 87 9.79 10.01 8.33
CA ASP A 87 9.63 9.83 9.77
C ASP A 87 8.28 10.30 10.28
N ASP A 88 7.43 10.76 9.39
CA ASP A 88 6.13 11.36 9.73
C ASP A 88 4.93 10.59 9.16
N VAL A 89 5.13 9.35 8.72
CA VAL A 89 4.05 8.47 8.27
C VAL A 89 3.60 7.55 9.39
N LEU A 90 4.55 6.91 10.07
CA LEU A 90 4.28 6.09 11.25
C LEU A 90 4.83 6.80 12.49
N GLU A 91 4.11 6.65 13.59
CA GLU A 91 4.62 7.08 14.89
C GLU A 91 5.76 6.15 15.30
N ASP A 92 6.87 6.71 15.74
CA ASP A 92 8.05 5.99 16.25
C ASP A 92 8.91 5.24 15.23
N TYR A 93 8.52 5.18 13.96
CA TYR A 93 9.26 4.43 12.93
C TYR A 93 9.37 5.20 11.64
N ASP A 94 10.48 5.03 10.95
CA ASP A 94 10.64 5.51 9.57
C ASP A 94 10.04 4.50 8.59
N VAL A 95 9.64 4.98 7.43
CA VAL A 95 9.26 4.13 6.29
C VAL A 95 9.96 4.66 5.05
N TYR A 96 10.08 3.81 4.01
CA TYR A 96 10.54 4.27 2.70
C TYR A 96 9.75 3.56 1.61
N PHE A 97 9.95 3.97 0.37
CA PHE A 97 9.16 3.46 -0.75
C PHE A 97 10.07 2.92 -1.83
N VAL A 98 9.63 1.84 -2.47
CA VAL A 98 10.30 1.30 -3.65
C VAL A 98 9.28 1.24 -4.78
N GLU A 99 9.74 1.40 -6.00
CA GLU A 99 8.87 1.28 -7.16
C GLU A 99 8.77 -0.18 -7.56
N ARG A 100 7.55 -0.65 -7.81
CA ARG A 100 7.28 -2.03 -8.21
C ARG A 100 6.26 -2.05 -9.33
N ALA A 101 6.42 -3.01 -10.23
CA ALA A 101 5.43 -3.25 -11.29
C ALA A 101 4.32 -4.14 -10.71
N GLU A 102 3.08 -3.73 -10.94
CA GLU A 102 1.90 -4.43 -10.45
C GLU A 102 0.79 -4.32 -11.50
N ASN A 103 0.38 -5.45 -12.07
CA ASN A 103 -0.70 -5.48 -13.06
C ASN A 103 -0.52 -4.48 -14.21
N GLY A 104 0.69 -4.39 -14.75
CA GLY A 104 0.98 -3.54 -15.90
C GLY A 104 1.19 -2.07 -15.60
N ARG A 105 1.26 -1.69 -14.34
CA ARG A 105 1.55 -0.32 -13.91
C ARG A 105 2.62 -0.31 -12.82
N ASN A 106 3.23 0.83 -12.60
CA ASN A 106 4.20 0.99 -11.53
C ASN A 106 3.52 1.63 -10.32
N VAL A 107 3.77 1.07 -9.16
CA VAL A 107 3.25 1.57 -7.89
C VAL A 107 4.40 1.81 -6.92
N LEU A 108 4.15 2.62 -5.90
CA LEU A 108 5.08 2.83 -4.80
C LEU A 108 4.70 1.91 -3.65
N ARG A 109 5.55 0.92 -3.39
CA ARG A 109 5.34 0.00 -2.29
C ARG A 109 5.99 0.56 -1.05
N MET A 110 5.19 0.73 0.02
CA MET A 110 5.70 1.22 1.29
C MET A 110 6.42 0.08 2.02
N ILE A 111 7.65 0.32 2.42
CA ILE A 111 8.45 -0.63 3.17
C ILE A 111 8.48 -0.20 4.63
N LEU A 112 7.98 -1.09 5.49
CA LEU A 112 7.89 -0.84 6.91
C LEU A 112 9.01 -1.56 7.65
N PRO A 113 9.51 -1.00 8.75
CA PRO A 113 10.49 -1.68 9.58
C PRO A 113 9.82 -2.76 10.44
N ASP A 114 10.62 -3.63 11.02
CA ASP A 114 10.13 -4.55 12.04
C ASP A 114 9.95 -3.79 13.38
N LYS A 115 9.58 -4.52 14.44
CA LYS A 115 9.32 -3.90 15.74
C LYS A 115 10.54 -3.26 16.38
N GLU A 116 11.73 -3.68 15.97
CA GLU A 116 13.00 -3.14 16.45
C GLU A 116 13.48 -1.96 15.59
N GLY A 117 12.73 -1.59 14.56
CA GLY A 117 13.09 -0.52 13.64
C GLY A 117 14.04 -0.93 12.54
N ASN A 118 14.29 -2.24 12.36
CA ASN A 118 15.17 -2.74 11.30
C ASN A 118 14.42 -2.86 9.98
N PHE A 119 15.10 -2.50 8.89
CA PHE A 119 14.59 -2.66 7.53
C PHE A 119 15.14 -3.95 6.89
N PRO A 120 14.59 -4.38 5.75
CA PRO A 120 15.03 -5.61 5.10
C PRO A 120 16.54 -5.70 4.82
N GLU A 121 17.18 -4.57 4.60
CA GLU A 121 18.63 -4.51 4.36
C GLU A 121 19.46 -4.56 5.65
N ASP A 122 18.85 -4.42 6.80
CA ASP A 122 19.55 -4.37 8.06
C ASP A 122 19.76 -5.78 8.62
N GLU A 123 20.90 -5.97 9.27
CA GLU A 123 21.15 -7.19 10.02
C GLU A 123 20.19 -7.22 11.21
N GLY A 124 19.61 -8.38 11.48
CA GLY A 124 18.63 -8.53 12.55
C GLY A 124 17.18 -8.28 12.14
N TYR A 125 16.92 -8.03 10.86
CA TYR A 125 15.56 -7.85 10.36
C TYR A 125 14.71 -9.11 10.65
N ASN A 126 13.50 -8.89 11.17
CA ASN A 126 12.59 -9.99 11.48
C ASN A 126 12.06 -10.63 10.20
N PRO A 127 12.32 -11.93 9.95
CA PRO A 127 11.86 -12.59 8.72
C PRO A 127 10.36 -12.56 8.51
N ALA A 128 9.57 -12.37 9.56
CA ALA A 128 8.12 -12.27 9.42
C ALA A 128 7.68 -11.09 8.57
N PHE A 129 8.54 -10.09 8.39
CA PHE A 129 8.25 -8.91 7.58
C PHE A 129 8.85 -8.94 6.18
N CYS A 130 9.54 -10.02 5.81
CA CYS A 130 10.28 -10.08 4.54
C CYS A 130 9.38 -10.05 3.30
N ASN A 131 8.09 -10.33 3.47
CA ASN A 131 7.13 -10.37 2.36
C ASN A 131 6.96 -9.03 1.65
N GLN A 132 7.37 -7.95 2.28
CA GLN A 132 7.30 -6.62 1.67
C GLN A 132 8.10 -6.51 0.39
N LEU A 133 9.16 -7.31 0.26
CA LEU A 133 10.00 -7.32 -0.94
C LEU A 133 9.58 -8.40 -1.92
N TYR A 134 8.53 -9.13 -1.62
CA TYR A 134 8.05 -10.20 -2.47
C TYR A 134 7.60 -9.64 -3.82
N GLU A 135 8.00 -10.30 -4.89
CA GLU A 135 7.52 -9.93 -6.21
C GLU A 135 6.19 -10.61 -6.47
N VAL A 136 5.17 -9.83 -6.78
CA VAL A 136 3.84 -10.34 -7.07
C VAL A 136 3.74 -10.53 -8.58
N LEU A 137 4.62 -11.39 -9.11
CA LEU A 137 4.76 -11.57 -10.55
C LEU A 137 3.80 -12.57 -11.15
N LEU A 138 3.26 -13.43 -10.33
CA LEU A 138 2.56 -14.60 -10.83
C LEU A 138 1.07 -14.41 -10.95
N HIS A 139 0.63 -13.21 -10.80
CA HIS A 139 -0.80 -12.95 -10.72
C HIS A 139 -1.26 -11.85 -11.65
#